data_a27e34db2accf7e3d5770f376aec9eff
#
_entry.id   a27e34db2accf7e3d5770f376aec9eff
#
_cell.length_a   1.000
_cell.length_b   1.000
_cell.length_c   1.000
_cell.angle_alpha   90.00
_cell.angle_beta   90.00
_cell.angle_gamma   90.00
#
_symmetry.space_group_name_H-M   'P 1'
#
loop_
_entity.id
_entity.type
_entity.pdbx_description
1 polymer ?
#
loop_
_entity_poly.entity_id
_entity_poly.type
_entity_poly.pdbx_seq_one_letter_code
_entity_poly.pdbx_strand_id
1 'polypeptide(L)'
;MKYLYLCFLAVSLMACNSEKKKREYTKLSPEDMQVKIAREAKLNMENKCYLCHNPSSSEKNRVGPPMAAIKASYMKDASSKEEFVNALWNFVEKPAKEKVKLKGAVKRFGLMPYQKYNQQEIEAIAAFMYDYQIEEPDWFQAHWENHHGEVYKQQGKSLSEVKNENKDVAQIGMKYAKSTKSELGKNLMSAIQNEGVLHALEFCNVHAMPITDSMASIHDAKIKRVSDKNRNPSNAANSTELAHIESFKYTVANHKEPEPIIEENENSVQFYYPIITNDMCLKCHGKPEKQITKKTYDKILKLYPEDKAVGYDINEVRGIWSIEFNK
;
A
#
# COMPACT_ATOMS: atom_id res chain seq x y z
N MET A 1 37.14 84.62 -7.23
CA MET A 1 35.74 84.18 -7.14
C MET A 1 35.57 82.96 -8.03
N LYS A 2 35.55 81.79 -7.49
CA LYS A 2 35.20 80.55 -8.17
C LYS A 2 34.44 79.69 -7.17
N TYR A 3 33.17 79.57 -7.42
CA TYR A 3 32.28 78.72 -6.63
C TYR A 3 32.44 77.26 -7.07
N LEU A 4 32.84 76.36 -6.15
CA LEU A 4 32.96 74.95 -6.35
C LEU A 4 31.64 74.28 -5.84
N TYR A 5 30.78 73.78 -6.72
CA TYR A 5 29.60 73.02 -6.40
C TYR A 5 29.99 71.57 -6.12
N LEU A 6 29.83 71.16 -4.86
CA LEU A 6 29.99 69.76 -4.42
C LEU A 6 28.62 69.09 -4.59
N CYS A 7 28.49 68.24 -5.58
CA CYS A 7 27.33 67.36 -5.67
C CYS A 7 27.50 66.15 -4.72
N PHE A 8 26.70 66.13 -3.67
CA PHE A 8 26.56 64.94 -2.82
C PHE A 8 25.63 63.93 -3.52
N LEU A 9 26.19 62.82 -4.00
CA LEU A 9 25.44 61.69 -4.55
C LEU A 9 25.05 60.80 -3.35
N ALA A 10 23.79 60.86 -2.90
CA ALA A 10 23.25 59.97 -1.91
C ALA A 10 22.92 58.62 -2.56
N VAL A 11 23.77 57.60 -2.37
CA VAL A 11 23.49 56.24 -2.75
C VAL A 11 22.61 55.61 -1.67
N SER A 12 21.32 55.51 -1.93
CA SER A 12 20.37 54.75 -1.09
C SER A 12 20.58 53.27 -1.29
N LEU A 13 21.27 52.61 -0.37
CA LEU A 13 21.34 51.15 -0.27
C LEU A 13 19.96 50.61 0.18
N MET A 14 19.15 50.19 -0.75
CA MET A 14 18.00 49.32 -0.44
C MET A 14 18.54 47.97 -0.03
N ALA A 15 18.69 47.73 1.25
CA ALA A 15 18.89 46.42 1.85
C ALA A 15 17.59 45.63 1.71
N CYS A 16 17.53 44.72 0.72
CA CYS A 16 16.50 43.68 0.68
C CYS A 16 16.70 42.77 1.91
N ASN A 17 15.92 43.03 2.95
CA ASN A 17 15.82 42.15 4.10
C ASN A 17 14.98 40.92 3.70
N SER A 18 15.60 39.90 3.10
CA SER A 18 14.95 38.60 2.92
C SER A 18 14.92 37.90 4.27
N GLU A 19 13.85 38.08 5.01
CA GLU A 19 13.54 37.24 6.15
C GLU A 19 13.51 35.77 5.69
N LYS A 20 14.62 35.07 5.90
CA LYS A 20 14.63 33.61 5.89
C LYS A 20 13.70 33.17 6.99
N LYS A 21 12.43 32.84 6.68
CA LYS A 21 11.55 32.08 7.55
C LYS A 21 12.32 30.85 8.00
N LYS A 22 12.92 30.87 9.18
CA LYS A 22 13.38 29.66 9.85
C LYS A 22 12.16 28.75 9.94
N ARG A 23 12.19 27.62 9.22
CA ARG A 23 11.23 26.55 9.45
C ARG A 23 11.48 26.07 10.88
N GLU A 24 10.63 26.52 11.79
CA GLU A 24 10.59 26.03 13.15
C GLU A 24 10.12 24.57 13.05
N TYR A 25 11.03 23.63 13.29
CA TYR A 25 10.69 22.22 13.40
C TYR A 25 9.90 22.06 14.69
N THR A 26 8.59 22.10 14.59
CA THR A 26 7.69 21.82 15.70
C THR A 26 7.94 20.38 16.13
N LYS A 27 8.49 20.15 17.31
CA LYS A 27 8.60 18.80 17.88
C LYS A 27 7.18 18.28 18.04
N LEU A 28 6.89 17.15 17.38
CA LEU A 28 5.61 16.45 17.54
C LEU A 28 5.41 16.14 19.04
N SER A 29 4.19 16.30 19.52
CA SER A 29 3.84 15.83 20.86
C SER A 29 4.00 14.30 20.94
N PRO A 30 4.18 13.71 22.12
CA PRO A 30 4.21 12.24 22.27
C PRO A 30 2.95 11.58 21.70
N GLU A 31 1.80 12.23 21.80
CA GLU A 31 0.51 11.75 21.27
C GLU A 31 0.50 11.79 19.74
N ASP A 32 0.94 12.88 19.12
CA ASP A 32 1.06 12.99 17.66
C ASP A 32 2.06 11.96 17.10
N MET A 33 3.14 11.70 17.84
CA MET A 33 4.11 10.67 17.48
C MET A 33 3.49 9.27 17.50
N GLN A 34 2.70 8.94 18.54
CA GLN A 34 1.99 7.65 18.59
C GLN A 34 0.98 7.50 17.46
N VAL A 35 0.21 8.54 17.15
CA VAL A 35 -0.73 8.55 16.03
C VAL A 35 0.00 8.36 14.70
N LYS A 36 1.16 9.00 14.52
CA LYS A 36 2.00 8.82 13.33
C LYS A 36 2.46 7.37 13.18
N ILE A 37 3.02 6.78 14.23
CA ILE A 37 3.47 5.38 14.25
C ILE A 37 2.29 4.43 13.94
N ALA A 38 1.12 4.69 14.53
CA ALA A 38 -0.07 3.89 14.26
C ALA A 38 -0.53 3.96 12.79
N ARG A 39 -0.45 5.15 12.17
CA ARG A 39 -0.77 5.34 10.74
C ARG A 39 0.22 4.61 9.83
N GLU A 40 1.51 4.70 10.12
CA GLU A 40 2.56 3.97 9.40
C GLU A 40 2.34 2.45 9.49
N ALA A 41 2.03 1.93 10.67
CA ALA A 41 1.72 0.52 10.87
C ALA A 41 0.44 0.09 10.13
N LYS A 42 -0.62 0.92 10.15
CA LYS A 42 -1.85 0.70 9.36
C LYS A 42 -1.53 0.60 7.87
N LEU A 43 -0.77 1.55 7.33
CA LEU A 43 -0.40 1.56 5.92
C LEU A 43 0.45 0.35 5.54
N ASN A 44 1.39 -0.06 6.39
CA ASN A 44 2.17 -1.29 6.20
C ASN A 44 1.26 -2.53 6.17
N MET A 45 0.26 -2.62 7.05
CA MET A 45 -0.73 -3.70 7.05
C MET A 45 -1.52 -3.72 5.73
N GLU A 46 -2.00 -2.57 5.26
CA GLU A 46 -2.73 -2.44 4.01
C GLU A 46 -1.88 -2.84 2.80
N ASN A 47 -0.62 -2.44 2.77
CA ASN A 47 0.27 -2.75 1.65
C ASN A 47 0.74 -4.21 1.63
N LYS A 48 0.96 -4.82 2.79
CA LYS A 48 1.57 -6.16 2.91
C LYS A 48 0.55 -7.26 3.13
N CYS A 49 -0.54 -6.98 3.86
CA CYS A 49 -1.48 -8.02 4.30
C CYS A 49 -2.81 -8.00 3.52
N TYR A 50 -3.34 -6.81 3.15
CA TYR A 50 -4.65 -6.70 2.51
C TYR A 50 -4.72 -7.28 1.09
N LEU A 51 -3.59 -7.65 0.47
CA LEU A 51 -3.60 -8.40 -0.78
C LEU A 51 -4.40 -9.71 -0.63
N CYS A 52 -4.23 -10.40 0.51
CA CYS A 52 -4.90 -11.68 0.81
C CYS A 52 -5.95 -11.54 1.91
N HIS A 53 -5.77 -10.61 2.85
CA HIS A 53 -6.58 -10.45 4.07
C HIS A 53 -7.49 -9.20 4.01
N ASN A 54 -7.99 -8.88 2.82
CA ASN A 54 -8.71 -7.64 2.53
C ASN A 54 -10.04 -7.53 3.28
N PRO A 55 -10.33 -6.39 3.95
CA PRO A 55 -11.59 -6.15 4.64
C PRO A 55 -12.79 -5.96 3.71
N SER A 56 -12.57 -5.50 2.47
CA SER A 56 -13.67 -5.25 1.52
C SER A 56 -14.08 -6.49 0.71
N SER A 57 -13.41 -7.64 0.88
CA SER A 57 -13.76 -8.86 0.15
C SER A 57 -15.02 -9.52 0.75
N SER A 58 -15.93 -9.98 -0.14
CA SER A 58 -17.10 -10.75 0.29
C SER A 58 -16.68 -12.05 0.99
N GLU A 59 -17.56 -12.60 1.79
CA GLU A 59 -17.28 -13.85 2.49
C GLU A 59 -16.89 -14.99 1.54
N LYS A 60 -17.58 -15.13 0.40
CA LYS A 60 -17.37 -16.23 -0.55
C LYS A 60 -16.11 -16.06 -1.39
N ASN A 61 -15.79 -14.83 -1.80
CA ASN A 61 -14.76 -14.53 -2.78
C ASN A 61 -13.48 -13.96 -2.15
N ARG A 62 -12.83 -14.72 -1.24
CA ARG A 62 -11.59 -14.32 -0.59
C ARG A 62 -10.55 -15.42 -0.61
N VAL A 63 -9.30 -15.05 -0.52
CA VAL A 63 -8.14 -15.95 -0.59
C VAL A 63 -7.46 -16.18 0.77
N GLY A 64 -7.94 -15.49 1.81
CA GLY A 64 -7.47 -15.63 3.19
C GLY A 64 -8.49 -15.08 4.18
N PRO A 65 -8.37 -15.37 5.50
CA PRO A 65 -9.24 -14.77 6.51
C PRO A 65 -9.05 -13.26 6.58
N PRO A 66 -10.07 -12.44 6.91
CA PRO A 66 -9.88 -11.00 7.09
C PRO A 66 -8.97 -10.74 8.29
N MET A 67 -8.24 -9.60 8.28
CA MET A 67 -7.39 -9.21 9.41
C MET A 67 -8.18 -9.12 10.72
N ALA A 68 -9.46 -8.75 10.68
CA ALA A 68 -10.36 -8.74 11.84
C ALA A 68 -10.50 -10.13 12.49
N ALA A 69 -10.63 -11.21 11.67
CA ALA A 69 -10.67 -12.57 12.18
C ALA A 69 -9.34 -13.01 12.84
N ILE A 70 -8.23 -12.59 12.22
CA ILE A 70 -6.90 -12.84 12.78
C ILE A 70 -6.76 -12.13 14.12
N LYS A 71 -7.06 -10.81 14.17
CA LYS A 71 -7.05 -10.04 15.41
C LYS A 71 -7.90 -10.71 16.51
N ALA A 72 -9.17 -11.00 16.21
CA ALA A 72 -10.09 -11.58 17.17
C ALA A 72 -9.57 -12.92 17.75
N SER A 73 -9.04 -13.79 16.88
CA SER A 73 -8.53 -15.11 17.31
C SER A 73 -7.26 -15.02 18.14
N TYR A 74 -6.35 -14.09 17.82
CA TYR A 74 -5.12 -13.91 18.59
C TYR A 74 -5.37 -13.16 19.89
N MET A 75 -6.31 -12.20 19.92
CA MET A 75 -6.73 -11.49 21.14
C MET A 75 -7.37 -12.40 22.18
N LYS A 76 -8.10 -13.44 21.73
CA LYS A 76 -8.74 -14.41 22.64
C LYS A 76 -7.74 -15.17 23.52
N ASP A 77 -6.56 -15.43 22.99
CA ASP A 77 -5.54 -16.25 23.66
C ASP A 77 -4.42 -15.40 24.32
N ALA A 78 -4.30 -14.13 23.97
CA ALA A 78 -3.24 -13.26 24.47
C ALA A 78 -3.66 -12.55 25.77
N SER A 79 -2.88 -12.68 26.82
CA SER A 79 -3.08 -11.98 28.12
C SER A 79 -2.43 -10.59 28.11
N SER A 80 -1.55 -10.29 27.13
CA SER A 80 -0.85 -9.03 27.00
C SER A 80 -0.59 -8.66 25.53
N LYS A 81 -0.27 -7.38 25.29
CA LYS A 81 0.15 -6.88 23.98
C LYS A 81 1.39 -7.61 23.47
N GLU A 82 2.35 -7.85 24.35
CA GLU A 82 3.60 -8.53 24.02
C GLU A 82 3.33 -9.97 23.56
N GLU A 83 2.48 -10.70 24.26
CA GLU A 83 2.09 -12.06 23.84
C GLU A 83 1.38 -12.06 22.48
N PHE A 84 0.50 -11.08 22.22
CA PHE A 84 -0.18 -10.94 20.94
C PHE A 84 0.81 -10.70 19.81
N VAL A 85 1.74 -9.74 19.99
CA VAL A 85 2.77 -9.38 19.01
C VAL A 85 3.68 -10.58 18.72
N ASN A 86 4.18 -11.23 19.76
CA ASN A 86 5.08 -12.38 19.64
C ASN A 86 4.39 -13.58 18.97
N ALA A 87 3.13 -13.84 19.29
CA ALA A 87 2.37 -14.94 18.69
C ALA A 87 2.13 -14.71 17.19
N LEU A 88 1.82 -13.46 16.79
CA LEU A 88 1.66 -13.08 15.39
C LEU A 88 2.97 -13.21 14.63
N TRP A 89 4.07 -12.64 15.15
CA TRP A 89 5.38 -12.76 14.53
C TRP A 89 5.80 -14.22 14.36
N ASN A 90 5.71 -15.01 15.43
CA ASN A 90 6.07 -16.43 15.40
C ASN A 90 5.34 -17.24 14.30
N PHE A 91 4.08 -16.90 13.99
CA PHE A 91 3.37 -17.52 12.88
C PHE A 91 3.83 -16.97 11.53
N VAL A 92 3.93 -15.64 11.39
CA VAL A 92 4.25 -14.97 10.11
C VAL A 92 5.69 -15.25 9.66
N GLU A 93 6.63 -15.30 10.61
CA GLU A 93 8.04 -15.61 10.31
C GLU A 93 8.20 -16.99 9.63
N LYS A 94 7.46 -17.98 10.08
CA LYS A 94 7.49 -19.34 9.53
C LYS A 94 6.12 -20.00 9.70
N PRO A 95 5.19 -19.79 8.75
CA PRO A 95 3.88 -20.40 8.80
C PRO A 95 3.97 -21.93 8.85
N ALA A 96 3.37 -22.53 9.87
CA ALA A 96 3.39 -23.97 10.09
C ALA A 96 2.06 -24.41 10.70
N LYS A 97 1.62 -25.65 10.40
CA LYS A 97 0.30 -26.16 10.83
C LYS A 97 0.13 -26.19 12.36
N GLU A 98 1.21 -26.47 13.07
CA GLU A 98 1.26 -26.51 14.53
C GLU A 98 1.13 -25.14 15.20
N LYS A 99 1.42 -24.07 14.47
CA LYS A 99 1.33 -22.69 14.95
C LYS A 99 -0.04 -22.04 14.65
N VAL A 100 -0.91 -22.74 13.93
CA VAL A 100 -2.18 -22.18 13.45
C VAL A 100 -3.18 -22.00 14.58
N LYS A 101 -3.67 -20.78 14.78
CA LYS A 101 -4.79 -20.45 15.67
C LYS A 101 -6.14 -20.55 14.97
N LEU A 102 -6.23 -20.16 13.69
CA LEU A 102 -7.47 -20.22 12.89
C LEU A 102 -7.54 -21.53 12.09
N LYS A 103 -7.82 -22.65 12.74
CA LYS A 103 -7.90 -23.97 12.08
C LYS A 103 -8.92 -24.02 10.93
N GLY A 104 -10.07 -23.35 11.09
CA GLY A 104 -11.10 -23.23 10.06
C GLY A 104 -10.61 -22.50 8.81
N ALA A 105 -9.81 -21.46 8.98
CA ALA A 105 -9.22 -20.73 7.86
C ALA A 105 -8.23 -21.60 7.07
N VAL A 106 -7.39 -22.38 7.75
CA VAL A 106 -6.48 -23.31 7.07
C VAL A 106 -7.22 -24.40 6.31
N LYS A 107 -8.33 -24.91 6.86
CA LYS A 107 -9.17 -25.87 6.14
C LYS A 107 -9.76 -25.28 4.86
N ARG A 108 -10.10 -24.00 4.87
CA ARG A 108 -10.74 -23.31 3.73
C ARG A 108 -9.74 -22.78 2.72
N PHE A 109 -8.66 -22.14 3.17
CA PHE A 109 -7.74 -21.36 2.33
C PHE A 109 -6.36 -22.01 2.19
N GLY A 110 -6.09 -23.10 2.89
CA GLY A 110 -4.74 -23.64 3.02
C GLY A 110 -3.89 -22.89 4.05
N LEU A 111 -2.66 -23.36 4.22
CA LEU A 111 -1.68 -22.68 5.06
C LEU A 111 -1.23 -21.39 4.36
N MET A 112 -1.06 -20.31 5.15
CA MET A 112 -0.51 -19.04 4.65
C MET A 112 0.81 -19.30 3.91
N PRO A 113 0.98 -18.84 2.65
CA PRO A 113 2.24 -18.99 1.94
C PRO A 113 3.35 -18.24 2.66
N TYR A 114 4.53 -18.85 2.77
CA TYR A 114 5.70 -18.17 3.30
C TYR A 114 6.06 -16.95 2.45
N GLN A 115 6.33 -15.83 3.10
CA GLN A 115 6.89 -14.62 2.51
C GLN A 115 7.93 -14.06 3.50
N LYS A 116 8.99 -13.48 2.96
CA LYS A 116 10.00 -12.83 3.80
C LYS A 116 9.50 -11.45 4.22
N TYR A 117 9.36 -11.25 5.52
CA TYR A 117 8.99 -9.98 6.12
C TYR A 117 10.09 -9.45 7.03
N ASN A 118 10.13 -8.14 7.21
CA ASN A 118 10.91 -7.51 8.27
C ASN A 118 10.18 -7.69 9.60
N GLN A 119 10.88 -8.16 10.63
CA GLN A 119 10.31 -8.41 11.95
C GLN A 119 9.71 -7.16 12.57
N GLN A 120 10.44 -6.04 12.57
CA GLN A 120 9.99 -4.79 13.18
C GLN A 120 8.71 -4.26 12.53
N GLU A 121 8.56 -4.42 11.20
CA GLU A 121 7.35 -4.03 10.50
C GLU A 121 6.14 -4.88 10.90
N ILE A 122 6.31 -6.20 11.04
CA ILE A 122 5.22 -7.09 11.47
C ILE A 122 4.87 -6.86 12.93
N GLU A 123 5.86 -6.65 13.79
CA GLU A 123 5.62 -6.30 15.20
C GLU A 123 4.88 -4.96 15.34
N ALA A 124 5.22 -3.95 14.53
CA ALA A 124 4.50 -2.68 14.48
C ALA A 124 3.05 -2.86 14.00
N ILE A 125 2.81 -3.68 12.97
CA ILE A 125 1.45 -4.04 12.51
C ILE A 125 0.68 -4.74 13.62
N ALA A 126 1.28 -5.72 14.29
CA ALA A 126 0.66 -6.45 15.39
C ALA A 126 0.33 -5.52 16.57
N ALA A 127 1.25 -4.63 16.95
CA ALA A 127 1.03 -3.63 17.98
C ALA A 127 -0.12 -2.68 17.62
N PHE A 128 -0.18 -2.22 16.37
CA PHE A 128 -1.30 -1.44 15.86
C PHE A 128 -2.62 -2.21 15.94
N MET A 129 -2.66 -3.46 15.50
CA MET A 129 -3.84 -4.32 15.59
C MET A 129 -4.31 -4.53 17.03
N TYR A 130 -3.39 -4.59 18.00
CA TYR A 130 -3.74 -4.73 19.41
C TYR A 130 -4.39 -3.45 19.96
N ASP A 131 -3.76 -2.30 19.72
CA ASP A 131 -4.14 -1.01 20.32
C ASP A 131 -5.35 -0.35 19.65
N TYR A 132 -5.54 -0.57 18.32
CA TYR A 132 -6.53 0.16 17.53
C TYR A 132 -7.54 -0.75 16.86
N GLN A 133 -8.72 -0.20 16.60
CA GLN A 133 -9.72 -0.81 15.73
C GLN A 133 -9.19 -0.83 14.29
N ILE A 134 -9.46 -1.92 13.59
CA ILE A 134 -9.07 -2.13 12.20
C ILE A 134 -10.30 -2.32 11.33
N GLU A 135 -10.16 -2.14 10.03
CA GLU A 135 -11.25 -2.34 9.07
C GLU A 135 -11.71 -3.80 9.08
N GLU A 136 -13.03 -3.99 9.10
CA GLU A 136 -13.66 -5.32 9.07
C GLU A 136 -14.70 -5.40 7.95
N PRO A 137 -14.93 -6.59 7.35
CA PRO A 137 -15.99 -6.77 6.38
C PRO A 137 -17.37 -6.62 7.00
N ASP A 138 -18.33 -6.07 6.27
CA ASP A 138 -19.71 -5.86 6.73
C ASP A 138 -20.40 -7.16 7.22
N TRP A 139 -20.03 -8.30 6.63
CA TRP A 139 -20.57 -9.62 6.99
C TRP A 139 -19.87 -10.25 8.21
N PHE A 140 -18.73 -9.71 8.68
CA PHE A 140 -17.86 -10.40 9.64
C PHE A 140 -18.50 -10.55 11.03
N GLN A 141 -19.18 -9.53 11.51
CA GLN A 141 -19.86 -9.60 12.81
C GLN A 141 -20.89 -10.73 12.84
N ALA A 142 -21.78 -10.79 11.86
CA ALA A 142 -22.80 -11.83 11.78
C ALA A 142 -22.19 -13.23 11.63
N HIS A 143 -21.12 -13.35 10.83
CA HIS A 143 -20.38 -14.61 10.70
C HIS A 143 -19.77 -15.06 12.03
N TRP A 144 -19.15 -14.14 12.77
CA TRP A 144 -18.55 -14.45 14.08
C TRP A 144 -19.60 -14.91 15.08
N GLU A 145 -20.70 -14.17 15.21
CA GLU A 145 -21.79 -14.49 16.13
C GLU A 145 -22.41 -15.86 15.82
N ASN A 146 -22.63 -16.19 14.56
CA ASN A 146 -23.14 -17.50 14.13
C ASN A 146 -22.20 -18.66 14.45
N HIS A 147 -20.89 -18.44 14.40
CA HIS A 147 -19.90 -19.51 14.62
C HIS A 147 -19.43 -19.64 16.06
N HIS A 148 -19.51 -18.59 16.85
CA HIS A 148 -19.00 -18.57 18.24
C HIS A 148 -20.09 -18.44 19.28
N GLY A 149 -21.33 -18.06 18.89
CA GLY A 149 -22.44 -17.86 19.82
C GLY A 149 -22.28 -16.63 20.74
N GLU A 150 -21.32 -15.77 20.46
CA GLU A 150 -20.96 -14.58 21.24
C GLU A 150 -21.06 -13.33 20.38
N VAL A 151 -21.57 -12.24 20.96
CA VAL A 151 -21.60 -10.93 20.28
C VAL A 151 -20.18 -10.45 20.02
N TYR A 152 -19.87 -10.21 18.76
CA TYR A 152 -18.58 -9.66 18.37
C TYR A 152 -18.46 -8.19 18.77
N LYS A 153 -17.38 -7.87 19.49
CA LYS A 153 -16.97 -6.47 19.74
C LYS A 153 -15.49 -6.35 19.43
N GLN A 154 -15.19 -5.50 18.46
CA GLN A 154 -13.81 -5.21 18.15
C GLN A 154 -13.16 -4.40 19.29
N GLN A 155 -12.03 -4.91 19.80
CA GLN A 155 -11.25 -4.23 20.82
C GLN A 155 -10.32 -3.18 20.21
N GLY A 156 -9.91 -2.20 21.02
CA GLY A 156 -8.96 -1.15 20.64
C GLY A 156 -9.60 0.22 20.48
N LYS A 157 -8.74 1.23 20.37
CA LYS A 157 -9.13 2.64 20.20
C LYS A 157 -9.49 2.92 18.74
N SER A 158 -10.40 3.84 18.50
CA SER A 158 -10.57 4.39 17.15
C SER A 158 -9.34 5.23 16.80
N LEU A 159 -8.78 5.01 15.62
CA LEU A 159 -7.73 5.87 15.10
C LEU A 159 -8.40 7.18 14.63
N SER A 160 -8.35 8.25 15.45
CA SER A 160 -8.99 9.52 15.13
C SER A 160 -8.45 10.08 13.81
N GLU A 161 -9.32 10.25 12.84
CA GLU A 161 -9.00 10.95 11.60
C GLU A 161 -8.95 12.45 11.88
N VAL A 162 -7.76 13.04 11.76
CA VAL A 162 -7.62 14.51 11.79
C VAL A 162 -8.32 15.05 10.54
N LYS A 163 -9.41 15.78 10.72
CA LYS A 163 -10.14 16.44 9.61
C LYS A 163 -9.26 17.52 8.98
N ASN A 164 -8.80 17.30 7.76
CA ASN A 164 -8.25 18.31 6.86
C ASN A 164 -9.08 18.31 5.58
N GLU A 165 -9.45 19.45 5.08
CA GLU A 165 -10.31 19.58 3.87
C GLU A 165 -9.70 18.93 2.62
N ASN A 166 -8.36 18.92 2.48
CA ASN A 166 -7.66 18.17 1.41
C ASN A 166 -7.65 16.64 1.62
N LYS A 167 -8.22 16.14 2.71
CA LYS A 167 -8.26 14.72 3.04
C LYS A 167 -9.31 13.95 2.26
N ASP A 168 -10.40 14.57 1.85
CA ASP A 168 -11.48 13.86 1.17
C ASP A 168 -11.04 13.34 -0.19
N VAL A 169 -10.39 14.16 -1.01
CA VAL A 169 -9.88 13.75 -2.33
C VAL A 169 -8.76 12.72 -2.24
N ALA A 170 -7.84 12.86 -1.25
CA ALA A 170 -6.81 11.87 -0.99
C ALA A 170 -7.40 10.52 -0.59
N GLN A 171 -8.42 10.52 0.28
CA GLN A 171 -9.11 9.31 0.72
C GLN A 171 -9.88 8.64 -0.42
N ILE A 172 -10.53 9.41 -1.28
CA ILE A 172 -11.23 8.91 -2.47
C ILE A 172 -10.24 8.22 -3.41
N GLY A 173 -9.16 8.91 -3.81
CA GLY A 173 -8.13 8.34 -4.68
C GLY A 173 -7.47 7.10 -4.08
N MET A 174 -7.18 7.12 -2.78
CA MET A 174 -6.64 5.98 -2.06
C MET A 174 -7.63 4.80 -2.02
N LYS A 175 -8.92 5.05 -1.82
CA LYS A 175 -9.98 4.02 -1.89
C LYS A 175 -9.99 3.35 -3.25
N TYR A 176 -9.90 4.12 -4.33
CA TYR A 176 -9.92 3.59 -5.70
C TYR A 176 -8.66 2.76 -5.98
N ALA A 177 -7.48 3.24 -5.58
CA ALA A 177 -6.23 2.48 -5.70
C ALA A 177 -6.29 1.16 -4.93
N LYS A 178 -6.73 1.19 -3.66
CA LYS A 178 -6.81 0.00 -2.79
C LYS A 178 -7.83 -1.03 -3.28
N SER A 179 -9.03 -0.61 -3.67
CA SER A 179 -10.06 -1.52 -4.17
C SER A 179 -9.63 -2.19 -5.48
N THR A 180 -9.01 -1.43 -6.39
CA THR A 180 -8.47 -1.98 -7.65
C THR A 180 -7.31 -2.94 -7.39
N LYS A 181 -6.38 -2.58 -6.50
CA LYS A 181 -5.29 -3.47 -6.05
C LYS A 181 -5.84 -4.76 -5.45
N SER A 182 -6.88 -4.67 -4.65
CA SER A 182 -7.54 -5.81 -4.01
C SER A 182 -8.15 -6.76 -5.04
N GLU A 183 -8.90 -6.24 -6.00
CA GLU A 183 -9.56 -7.07 -7.01
C GLU A 183 -8.53 -7.77 -7.92
N LEU A 184 -7.52 -7.04 -8.38
CA LEU A 184 -6.40 -7.61 -9.12
C LEU A 184 -5.65 -8.67 -8.30
N GLY A 185 -5.36 -8.37 -7.05
CA GLY A 185 -4.61 -9.25 -6.15
C GLY A 185 -5.36 -10.53 -5.83
N LYS A 186 -6.65 -10.45 -5.55
CA LYS A 186 -7.53 -11.61 -5.32
C LYS A 186 -7.48 -12.57 -6.50
N ASN A 187 -7.69 -12.06 -7.70
CA ASN A 187 -7.69 -12.87 -8.92
C ASN A 187 -6.30 -13.46 -9.19
N LEU A 188 -5.23 -12.66 -9.06
CA LEU A 188 -3.85 -13.13 -9.22
C LEU A 188 -3.51 -14.24 -8.21
N MET A 189 -3.85 -14.07 -6.94
CA MET A 189 -3.56 -15.05 -5.91
C MET A 189 -4.34 -16.34 -6.12
N SER A 190 -5.60 -16.26 -6.55
CA SER A 190 -6.39 -17.42 -6.93
C SER A 190 -5.73 -18.20 -8.07
N ALA A 191 -5.28 -17.51 -9.11
CA ALA A 191 -4.56 -18.14 -10.22
C ALA A 191 -3.25 -18.81 -9.77
N ILE A 192 -2.47 -18.16 -8.91
CA ILE A 192 -1.22 -18.73 -8.36
C ILE A 192 -1.51 -19.97 -7.51
N GLN A 193 -2.51 -19.92 -6.63
CA GLN A 193 -2.83 -21.01 -5.70
C GLN A 193 -3.38 -22.23 -6.41
N ASN A 194 -4.23 -22.04 -7.43
CA ASN A 194 -4.89 -23.14 -8.11
C ASN A 194 -4.03 -23.76 -9.21
N GLU A 195 -3.27 -22.94 -9.96
CA GLU A 195 -2.61 -23.37 -11.19
C GLU A 195 -1.13 -22.94 -11.30
N GLY A 196 -0.65 -22.22 -10.30
CA GLY A 196 0.75 -21.80 -10.20
C GLY A 196 1.12 -20.54 -10.97
N VAL A 197 2.39 -20.13 -10.83
CA VAL A 197 2.89 -18.83 -11.33
C VAL A 197 2.82 -18.72 -12.87
N LEU A 198 3.02 -19.81 -13.60
CA LEU A 198 3.00 -19.79 -15.06
C LEU A 198 1.61 -19.49 -15.61
N HIS A 199 0.58 -20.08 -15.03
CA HIS A 199 -0.80 -19.77 -15.37
C HIS A 199 -1.17 -18.36 -14.96
N ALA A 200 -0.73 -17.91 -13.79
CA ALA A 200 -0.96 -16.55 -13.34
C ALA A 200 -0.36 -15.49 -14.29
N LEU A 201 0.74 -15.77 -14.99
CA LEU A 201 1.27 -14.88 -16.04
C LEU A 201 0.32 -14.80 -17.25
N GLU A 202 -0.25 -15.91 -17.68
CA GLU A 202 -1.25 -15.93 -18.76
C GLU A 202 -2.51 -15.20 -18.34
N PHE A 203 -2.99 -15.45 -17.13
CA PHE A 203 -4.10 -14.72 -16.53
C PHE A 203 -3.85 -13.20 -16.53
N CYS A 204 -2.70 -12.73 -16.05
CA CYS A 204 -2.36 -11.32 -16.04
C CYS A 204 -2.30 -10.70 -17.44
N ASN A 205 -1.79 -11.45 -18.42
CA ASN A 205 -1.70 -11.00 -19.81
C ASN A 205 -3.09 -10.67 -20.39
N VAL A 206 -4.07 -11.50 -20.08
CA VAL A 206 -5.44 -11.40 -20.63
C VAL A 206 -6.35 -10.55 -19.77
N HIS A 207 -6.28 -10.67 -18.44
CA HIS A 207 -7.33 -10.17 -17.55
C HIS A 207 -6.93 -8.94 -16.72
N ALA A 208 -5.64 -8.61 -16.59
CA ALA A 208 -5.25 -7.51 -15.70
C ALA A 208 -5.74 -6.12 -16.16
N MET A 209 -5.82 -5.90 -17.49
CA MET A 209 -6.39 -4.65 -18.03
C MET A 209 -7.91 -4.64 -17.89
N PRO A 210 -8.67 -5.65 -18.36
CA PRO A 210 -10.12 -5.72 -18.17
C PRO A 210 -10.58 -5.53 -16.70
N ILE A 211 -9.86 -6.12 -15.74
CA ILE A 211 -10.16 -5.91 -14.31
C ILE A 211 -9.95 -4.46 -13.91
N THR A 212 -8.86 -3.82 -14.36
CA THR A 212 -8.60 -2.40 -14.08
C THR A 212 -9.69 -1.52 -14.69
N ASP A 213 -10.12 -1.79 -15.93
CA ASP A 213 -11.18 -1.04 -16.62
C ASP A 213 -12.54 -1.22 -15.96
N SER A 214 -12.85 -2.44 -15.48
CA SER A 214 -14.05 -2.71 -14.69
C SER A 214 -14.06 -1.88 -13.38
N MET A 215 -12.94 -1.80 -12.69
CA MET A 215 -12.83 -0.99 -11.47
C MET A 215 -12.90 0.51 -11.77
N ALA A 216 -12.36 0.95 -12.90
CA ALA A 216 -12.51 2.32 -13.38
C ALA A 216 -13.98 2.69 -13.59
N SER A 217 -14.75 1.79 -14.23
CA SER A 217 -16.20 1.96 -14.42
C SER A 217 -16.99 1.94 -13.10
N ILE A 218 -16.63 1.07 -12.14
CA ILE A 218 -17.30 0.99 -10.82
C ILE A 218 -17.10 2.29 -10.03
N HIS A 219 -15.95 2.93 -10.19
CA HIS A 219 -15.60 4.15 -9.45
C HIS A 219 -15.90 5.45 -10.20
N ASP A 220 -16.43 5.36 -11.42
CA ASP A 220 -16.59 6.51 -12.32
C ASP A 220 -15.30 7.34 -12.40
N ALA A 221 -14.18 6.66 -12.67
CA ALA A 221 -12.84 7.24 -12.67
C ALA A 221 -11.99 6.66 -13.80
N LYS A 222 -10.92 7.35 -14.19
CA LYS A 222 -9.89 6.78 -15.04
C LYS A 222 -8.80 6.20 -14.15
N ILE A 223 -8.62 4.89 -14.16
CA ILE A 223 -7.64 4.20 -13.32
C ILE A 223 -6.58 3.58 -14.21
N LYS A 224 -5.31 3.94 -13.98
CA LYS A 224 -4.16 3.37 -14.66
C LYS A 224 -3.12 2.87 -13.67
N ARG A 225 -2.33 1.90 -14.10
CA ARG A 225 -1.10 1.47 -13.44
C ARG A 225 0.04 1.71 -14.41
N VAL A 226 0.84 2.73 -14.17
CA VAL A 226 1.90 3.14 -15.09
C VAL A 226 3.29 2.95 -14.47
N SER A 227 4.30 2.80 -15.32
CA SER A 227 5.66 2.54 -14.88
C SER A 227 6.68 3.04 -15.89
N ASP A 228 7.86 3.40 -15.39
CA ASP A 228 9.08 3.64 -16.17
C ASP A 228 9.67 2.36 -16.74
N LYS A 229 9.42 1.21 -16.06
CA LYS A 229 9.77 -0.14 -16.52
C LYS A 229 8.47 -0.94 -16.73
N ASN A 230 7.75 -0.63 -17.79
CA ASN A 230 6.47 -1.27 -18.10
C ASN A 230 6.65 -2.71 -18.62
N ARG A 231 5.73 -3.59 -18.26
CA ARG A 231 5.59 -4.94 -18.84
C ARG A 231 4.73 -4.90 -20.09
N ASN A 232 3.54 -4.30 -19.97
CA ASN A 232 2.67 -4.02 -21.09
C ASN A 232 3.00 -2.62 -21.64
N PRO A 233 3.24 -2.42 -22.94
CA PRO A 233 3.48 -1.11 -23.55
C PRO A 233 2.43 -0.06 -23.19
N SER A 234 1.16 -0.44 -23.07
CA SER A 234 0.06 0.46 -22.70
C SER A 234 0.18 1.05 -21.29
N ASN A 235 1.06 0.50 -20.45
CA ASN A 235 1.33 0.98 -19.09
C ASN A 235 2.62 1.83 -19.00
N ALA A 236 3.13 2.32 -20.13
CA ALA A 236 4.24 3.26 -20.12
C ALA A 236 3.81 4.60 -19.48
N ALA A 237 4.61 5.11 -18.56
CA ALA A 237 4.37 6.38 -17.90
C ALA A 237 4.67 7.55 -18.85
N ASN A 238 3.85 8.60 -18.82
CA ASN A 238 4.11 9.88 -19.48
C ASN A 238 5.14 10.73 -18.70
N SER A 239 5.49 11.91 -19.19
CA SER A 239 6.52 12.76 -18.56
C SER A 239 6.18 13.18 -17.13
N THR A 240 4.93 13.53 -16.84
CA THR A 240 4.45 13.88 -15.48
C THR A 240 4.50 12.67 -14.57
N GLU A 241 3.98 11.55 -15.03
CA GLU A 241 3.98 10.28 -14.27
C GLU A 241 5.41 9.79 -13.99
N LEU A 242 6.35 9.98 -14.93
CA LEU A 242 7.78 9.67 -14.70
C LEU A 242 8.38 10.52 -13.59
N ALA A 243 8.08 11.82 -13.55
CA ALA A 243 8.57 12.70 -12.48
C ALA A 243 8.03 12.26 -11.10
N HIS A 244 6.77 11.87 -11.03
CA HIS A 244 6.18 11.33 -9.79
C HIS A 244 6.78 9.98 -9.39
N ILE A 245 7.05 9.09 -10.35
CA ILE A 245 7.73 7.81 -10.09
C ILE A 245 9.11 8.06 -9.47
N GLU A 246 9.90 8.97 -10.01
CA GLU A 246 11.23 9.31 -9.47
C GLU A 246 11.13 9.92 -8.06
N SER A 247 10.15 10.80 -7.81
CA SER A 247 9.88 11.34 -6.48
C SER A 247 9.55 10.24 -5.46
N PHE A 248 8.69 9.29 -5.83
CA PHE A 248 8.35 8.16 -4.97
C PHE A 248 9.53 7.22 -4.75
N LYS A 249 10.34 6.95 -5.78
CA LYS A 249 11.58 6.16 -5.63
C LYS A 249 12.53 6.79 -4.61
N TYR A 250 12.73 8.10 -4.71
CA TYR A 250 13.56 8.84 -3.75
C TYR A 250 13.00 8.73 -2.33
N THR A 251 11.69 8.90 -2.15
CA THR A 251 11.01 8.81 -0.85
C THR A 251 11.18 7.42 -0.23
N VAL A 252 10.89 6.37 -1.00
CA VAL A 252 10.96 4.97 -0.55
C VAL A 252 12.41 4.54 -0.27
N ALA A 253 13.36 4.93 -1.12
CA ALA A 253 14.79 4.63 -0.92
C ALA A 253 15.37 5.28 0.34
N ASN A 254 14.80 6.41 0.78
CA ASN A 254 15.17 7.07 2.04
C ASN A 254 14.34 6.58 3.23
N HIS A 255 13.66 5.44 3.12
CA HIS A 255 12.82 4.85 4.17
C HIS A 255 11.76 5.81 4.72
N LYS A 256 11.28 6.74 3.88
CA LYS A 256 10.18 7.63 4.21
C LYS A 256 8.88 7.04 3.68
N GLU A 257 7.81 7.27 4.42
CA GLU A 257 6.47 6.91 3.98
C GLU A 257 6.04 7.83 2.82
N PRO A 258 5.62 7.25 1.68
CA PRO A 258 5.11 8.05 0.58
C PRO A 258 3.70 8.54 0.87
N GLU A 259 3.48 9.84 0.72
CA GLU A 259 2.15 10.44 0.71
C GLU A 259 1.64 10.53 -0.74
N PRO A 260 0.32 10.46 -0.98
CA PRO A 260 -0.21 10.64 -2.32
C PRO A 260 0.13 12.02 -2.87
N ILE A 261 0.44 12.08 -4.17
CA ILE A 261 0.54 13.35 -4.91
C ILE A 261 -0.82 13.63 -5.51
N ILE A 262 -1.33 14.85 -5.29
CA ILE A 262 -2.66 15.28 -5.75
C ILE A 262 -2.48 16.55 -6.56
N GLU A 263 -3.03 16.55 -7.76
CA GLU A 263 -3.09 17.71 -8.64
C GLU A 263 -4.57 18.00 -8.93
N GLU A 264 -5.03 19.17 -8.52
CA GLU A 264 -6.43 19.57 -8.69
C GLU A 264 -6.58 20.49 -9.89
N ASN A 265 -7.49 20.13 -10.79
CA ASN A 265 -8.00 20.97 -11.85
C ASN A 265 -9.37 21.54 -11.48
N GLU A 266 -9.97 22.37 -12.34
CA GLU A 266 -11.30 22.97 -12.07
C GLU A 266 -12.38 21.93 -11.75
N ASN A 267 -12.45 20.83 -12.50
CA ASN A 267 -13.52 19.82 -12.42
C ASN A 267 -13.01 18.42 -12.08
N SER A 268 -11.70 18.20 -11.99
CA SER A 268 -11.13 16.87 -11.77
C SER A 268 -9.95 16.91 -10.83
N VAL A 269 -9.68 15.75 -10.24
CA VAL A 269 -8.53 15.47 -9.39
C VAL A 269 -7.67 14.43 -10.09
N GLN A 270 -6.36 14.68 -10.17
CA GLN A 270 -5.35 13.69 -10.51
C GLN A 270 -4.70 13.21 -9.22
N PHE A 271 -4.76 11.92 -8.98
CA PHE A 271 -4.22 11.27 -7.79
C PHE A 271 -3.14 10.27 -8.20
N TYR A 272 -1.97 10.36 -7.56
CA TYR A 272 -0.86 9.44 -7.79
C TYR A 272 -0.40 8.81 -6.49
N TYR A 273 -0.15 7.49 -6.52
CA TYR A 273 0.34 6.75 -5.37
C TYR A 273 1.23 5.58 -5.79
N PRO A 274 2.33 5.27 -5.08
CA PRO A 274 3.28 4.26 -5.53
C PRO A 274 2.73 2.83 -5.37
N ILE A 275 3.14 1.97 -6.30
CA ILE A 275 3.01 0.52 -6.23
C ILE A 275 4.35 -0.03 -5.75
N ILE A 276 4.42 -0.40 -4.48
CA ILE A 276 5.64 -0.88 -3.84
C ILE A 276 5.67 -2.41 -3.89
N THR A 277 6.84 -2.96 -4.23
CA THR A 277 7.07 -4.41 -4.31
C THR A 277 7.14 -5.06 -2.94
N ASN A 278 6.65 -6.27 -2.88
CA ASN A 278 6.85 -7.21 -1.78
C ASN A 278 7.38 -8.56 -2.34
N ASP A 279 7.62 -9.54 -1.47
CA ASP A 279 8.15 -10.85 -1.88
C ASP A 279 7.31 -11.56 -2.95
N MET A 280 5.98 -11.44 -2.88
CA MET A 280 5.08 -12.02 -3.90
C MET A 280 5.28 -11.39 -5.29
N CYS A 281 5.54 -10.08 -5.34
CA CYS A 281 5.78 -9.37 -6.60
C CYS A 281 7.03 -9.90 -7.31
N LEU A 282 8.05 -10.31 -6.53
CA LEU A 282 9.34 -10.75 -7.05
C LEU A 282 9.28 -12.07 -7.81
N LYS A 283 8.23 -12.88 -7.63
CA LYS A 283 8.03 -14.11 -8.42
C LYS A 283 7.90 -13.84 -9.92
N CYS A 284 7.49 -12.60 -10.28
CA CYS A 284 7.33 -12.16 -11.67
C CYS A 284 8.10 -10.87 -11.99
N HIS A 285 8.53 -10.10 -10.98
CA HIS A 285 9.20 -8.81 -11.14
C HIS A 285 10.59 -8.74 -10.53
N GLY A 286 11.03 -9.80 -9.84
CA GLY A 286 12.36 -9.90 -9.26
C GLY A 286 13.48 -10.07 -10.30
N LYS A 287 14.67 -10.41 -9.83
CA LYS A 287 15.83 -10.65 -10.68
C LYS A 287 15.73 -12.02 -11.35
N PRO A 288 15.88 -12.09 -12.69
CA PRO A 288 15.95 -13.38 -13.41
C PRO A 288 17.00 -14.31 -12.78
N GLU A 289 16.70 -15.60 -12.77
CA GLU A 289 17.53 -16.69 -12.22
C GLU A 289 17.84 -16.60 -10.70
N LYS A 290 17.28 -15.58 -10.03
CA LYS A 290 17.31 -15.45 -8.55
C LYS A 290 15.94 -15.66 -7.95
N GLN A 291 15.04 -14.67 -8.08
CA GLN A 291 13.67 -14.75 -7.62
C GLN A 291 12.72 -15.28 -8.72
N ILE A 292 13.03 -15.00 -9.99
CA ILE A 292 12.27 -15.49 -11.14
C ILE A 292 12.99 -16.74 -11.67
N THR A 293 12.29 -17.90 -11.69
CA THR A 293 12.86 -19.11 -12.28
C THR A 293 13.05 -18.93 -13.80
N LYS A 294 14.02 -19.65 -14.38
CA LYS A 294 14.24 -19.63 -15.85
C LYS A 294 12.93 -19.88 -16.62
N LYS A 295 12.15 -20.89 -16.22
CA LYS A 295 10.88 -21.24 -16.87
C LYS A 295 9.87 -20.10 -16.81
N THR A 296 9.81 -19.37 -15.68
CA THR A 296 8.95 -18.21 -15.51
C THR A 296 9.41 -17.05 -16.39
N TYR A 297 10.72 -16.82 -16.45
CA TYR A 297 11.29 -15.75 -17.25
C TYR A 297 11.10 -15.98 -18.76
N ASP A 298 11.34 -17.20 -19.24
CA ASP A 298 11.08 -17.60 -20.62
C ASP A 298 9.58 -17.37 -21.01
N LYS A 299 8.66 -17.67 -20.07
CA LYS A 299 7.24 -17.40 -20.25
C LYS A 299 6.92 -15.93 -20.31
N ILE A 300 7.56 -15.10 -19.46
CA ILE A 300 7.42 -13.64 -19.48
C ILE A 300 7.81 -13.10 -20.85
N LEU A 301 9.00 -13.45 -21.35
CA LEU A 301 9.48 -12.97 -22.65
C LEU A 301 8.60 -13.42 -23.81
N LYS A 302 7.98 -14.62 -23.72
CA LYS A 302 7.04 -15.10 -24.72
C LYS A 302 5.74 -14.28 -24.74
N LEU A 303 5.22 -13.89 -23.57
CA LEU A 303 3.96 -13.14 -23.45
C LEU A 303 4.17 -11.63 -23.65
N TYR A 304 5.35 -11.14 -23.29
CA TYR A 304 5.73 -9.73 -23.31
C TYR A 304 7.15 -9.57 -23.88
N PRO A 305 7.31 -9.59 -25.21
CA PRO A 305 8.65 -9.53 -25.84
C PRO A 305 9.44 -8.27 -25.47
N GLU A 306 8.76 -7.18 -25.13
CA GLU A 306 9.36 -5.89 -24.76
C GLU A 306 9.34 -5.65 -23.23
N ASP A 307 9.28 -6.71 -22.41
CA ASP A 307 9.22 -6.60 -20.95
C ASP A 307 10.43 -5.86 -20.37
N LYS A 308 10.16 -4.80 -19.61
CA LYS A 308 11.15 -4.04 -18.84
C LYS A 308 10.99 -4.21 -17.33
N ALA A 309 9.97 -4.98 -16.91
CA ALA A 309 9.47 -5.02 -15.54
C ALA A 309 10.09 -6.11 -14.68
N VAL A 310 11.39 -6.31 -14.82
CA VAL A 310 12.17 -7.26 -14.00
C VAL A 310 13.35 -6.56 -13.30
N GLY A 311 13.97 -7.24 -12.35
CA GLY A 311 15.16 -6.76 -11.65
C GLY A 311 14.87 -6.01 -10.35
N TYR A 312 13.62 -6.04 -9.86
CA TYR A 312 13.24 -5.40 -8.60
C TYR A 312 13.66 -6.22 -7.38
N ASP A 313 13.87 -5.51 -6.28
CA ASP A 313 13.96 -6.05 -4.92
C ASP A 313 12.69 -5.69 -4.10
N ILE A 314 12.61 -6.16 -2.86
CA ILE A 314 11.53 -5.83 -1.92
C ILE A 314 11.62 -4.33 -1.55
N ASN A 315 10.47 -3.69 -1.39
CA ASN A 315 10.33 -2.29 -1.04
C ASN A 315 10.88 -1.32 -2.12
N GLU A 316 10.77 -1.68 -3.38
CA GLU A 316 11.03 -0.78 -4.50
C GLU A 316 9.75 -0.31 -5.18
N VAL A 317 9.79 0.87 -5.78
CA VAL A 317 8.66 1.41 -6.55
C VAL A 317 8.60 0.73 -7.91
N ARG A 318 7.60 -0.13 -8.12
CA ARG A 318 7.34 -0.85 -9.37
C ARG A 318 6.67 0.03 -10.43
N GLY A 319 6.02 1.07 -10.01
CA GLY A 319 5.23 2.01 -10.77
C GLY A 319 4.28 2.77 -9.86
N ILE A 320 3.30 3.43 -10.44
CA ILE A 320 2.30 4.20 -9.69
C ILE A 320 0.87 3.87 -10.15
N TRP A 321 -0.07 4.06 -9.26
CA TRP A 321 -1.46 4.33 -9.58
C TRP A 321 -1.54 5.76 -10.11
N SER A 322 -2.16 5.94 -11.27
CA SER A 322 -2.52 7.23 -11.87
C SER A 322 -4.03 7.23 -12.05
N ILE A 323 -4.72 8.02 -11.23
CA ILE A 323 -6.18 7.99 -11.11
C ILE A 323 -6.73 9.39 -11.31
N GLU A 324 -7.66 9.53 -12.24
CA GLU A 324 -8.40 10.78 -12.48
C GLU A 324 -9.86 10.56 -12.15
N PHE A 325 -10.46 11.45 -11.34
CA PHE A 325 -11.87 11.43 -10.98
C PHE A 325 -12.44 12.84 -10.83
N ASN A 326 -13.76 12.97 -10.93
CA ASN A 326 -14.47 14.24 -10.77
C ASN A 326 -14.48 14.67 -9.30
N LYS A 327 -14.49 16.00 -9.08
CA LYS A 327 -14.66 16.60 -7.74
C LYS A 327 -16.07 16.40 -7.21
#